data_d5dc48a9e3e56fd709440dc3f386c722
#
_entry.id   d5dc48a9e3e56fd709440dc3f386c722
#
_cell.length_a   1.000
_cell.length_b   1.000
_cell.length_c   1.000
_cell.angle_alpha   90.00
_cell.angle_beta   90.00
_cell.angle_gamma   90.00
#
_symmetry.space_group_name_H-M   'P 1'
#
loop_
_entity.id
_entity.type
_entity.pdbx_description
1 polymer ?
#
loop_
_entity_poly.entity_id
_entity_poly.type
_entity_poly.pdbx_seq_one_letter_code
_entity_poly.pdbx_strand_id
1 'polypeptide(L)'
;MILAILLLTAKKIKSFTGLQNREYTKKYDRDLEKFVKMVIDMIGTVLAVDLSDDEILQESLLLHMRSAIFRMKYSTAAGNNISKYVKEEYKQTFLATWSTSNLFEEYYDIQVTEDELAGIALYI
;
A
#
# COMPACT_ATOMS: atom_id res chain seq x y z
N MET A 1 8.28 -8.69 10.63
CA MET A 1 8.04 -7.95 11.87
C MET A 1 6.74 -7.13 11.84
N ILE A 2 6.54 -6.27 10.86
CA ILE A 2 5.30 -5.48 10.73
C ILE A 2 4.09 -6.37 10.46
N LEU A 3 4.24 -7.39 9.64
CA LEU A 3 3.18 -8.36 9.38
C LEU A 3 2.79 -9.11 10.66
N ALA A 4 3.77 -9.46 11.51
CA ALA A 4 3.52 -10.10 12.79
C ALA A 4 2.74 -9.19 13.76
N ILE A 5 3.04 -7.89 13.78
CA ILE A 5 2.31 -6.90 14.57
C ILE A 5 0.86 -6.77 14.10
N LEU A 6 0.63 -6.74 12.79
CA LEU A 6 -0.71 -6.73 12.23
C LEU A 6 -1.50 -7.99 12.58
N LEU A 7 -0.86 -9.16 12.52
CA LEU A 7 -1.47 -10.42 12.90
C LEU A 7 -1.79 -10.48 14.40
N LEU A 8 -0.90 -9.97 15.25
CA LEU A 8 -1.11 -9.89 16.69
C LEU A 8 -2.26 -8.93 17.02
N THR A 9 -2.33 -7.78 16.36
CA THR A 9 -3.42 -6.83 16.54
C THR A 9 -4.75 -7.45 16.09
N ALA A 10 -4.77 -8.12 14.95
CA ALA A 10 -5.95 -8.82 14.46
C ALA A 10 -6.40 -9.94 15.41
N LYS A 11 -5.46 -10.70 15.99
CA LYS A 11 -5.76 -11.74 16.99
C LYS A 11 -6.31 -11.14 18.27
N LYS A 12 -5.75 -10.04 18.77
CA LYS A 12 -6.27 -9.33 19.94
C LYS A 12 -7.71 -8.86 19.72
N ILE A 13 -7.98 -8.29 18.56
CA ILE A 13 -9.32 -7.83 18.20
C ILE A 13 -10.28 -9.03 18.12
N LYS A 14 -9.88 -10.13 17.51
CA LYS A 14 -10.69 -11.35 17.42
C LYS A 14 -11.02 -11.97 18.79
N SER A 15 -10.10 -11.92 19.73
CA SER A 15 -10.35 -12.43 21.08
C SER A 15 -11.30 -11.56 21.89
N PHE A 16 -11.53 -10.31 21.47
CA PHE A 16 -12.29 -9.34 22.24
C PHE A 16 -13.77 -9.27 21.86
N THR A 17 -14.15 -9.36 20.59
CA THR A 17 -15.53 -9.08 20.14
C THR A 17 -16.13 -10.06 19.13
N GLY A 18 -15.50 -11.19 18.84
CA GLY A 18 -16.11 -12.26 18.01
C GLY A 18 -16.51 -11.86 16.60
N LEU A 19 -17.81 -11.90 16.29
CA LEU A 19 -18.35 -11.70 14.93
C LEU A 19 -18.16 -10.29 14.39
N GLN A 20 -18.23 -9.25 15.23
CA GLN A 20 -18.08 -7.87 14.80
C GLN A 20 -16.69 -7.61 14.23
N ASN A 21 -15.66 -8.27 14.77
CA ASN A 21 -14.31 -8.10 14.27
C ASN A 21 -14.06 -8.80 12.95
N ARG A 22 -14.75 -9.91 12.68
CA ARG A 22 -14.69 -10.58 11.38
C ARG A 22 -15.27 -9.68 10.28
N GLU A 23 -16.38 -9.02 10.56
CA GLU A 23 -17.00 -8.09 9.61
C GLU A 23 -16.12 -6.86 9.39
N TYR A 24 -15.55 -6.31 10.45
CA TYR A 24 -14.62 -5.18 10.37
C TYR A 24 -13.38 -5.55 9.55
N THR A 25 -12.77 -6.70 9.81
CA THR A 25 -11.61 -7.19 9.07
C THR A 25 -11.92 -7.42 7.61
N LYS A 26 -13.07 -8.02 7.29
CA LYS A 26 -13.51 -8.23 5.90
C LYS A 26 -13.74 -6.89 5.18
N LYS A 27 -14.36 -5.93 5.84
CA LYS A 27 -14.57 -4.60 5.28
C LYS A 27 -13.25 -3.90 5.01
N TYR A 28 -12.33 -3.94 5.98
CA TYR A 28 -11.00 -3.37 5.85
C TYR A 28 -10.25 -3.98 4.66
N ASP A 29 -10.26 -5.31 4.53
CA ASP A 29 -9.60 -6.00 3.43
C ASP A 29 -10.22 -5.65 2.08
N ARG A 30 -11.54 -5.57 1.99
CA ARG A 30 -12.22 -5.15 0.76
C ARG A 30 -11.90 -3.71 0.38
N ASP A 31 -11.89 -2.82 1.35
CA ASP A 31 -11.55 -1.40 1.13
C ASP A 31 -10.10 -1.27 0.66
N LEU A 32 -9.19 -2.03 1.26
CA LEU A 32 -7.79 -2.06 0.87
C LEU A 32 -7.61 -2.63 -0.55
N GLU A 33 -8.32 -3.69 -0.90
CA GLU A 33 -8.30 -4.23 -2.27
C GLU A 33 -8.74 -3.19 -3.30
N LYS A 34 -9.82 -2.46 -3.02
CA LYS A 34 -10.29 -1.39 -3.89
C LYS A 34 -9.26 -0.27 -4.01
N PHE A 35 -8.65 0.10 -2.90
CA PHE A 35 -7.61 1.12 -2.87
C PHE A 35 -6.41 0.72 -3.71
N VAL A 36 -5.93 -0.51 -3.56
CA VAL A 36 -4.81 -1.05 -4.35
C VAL A 36 -5.15 -1.03 -5.84
N LYS A 37 -6.35 -1.42 -6.23
CA LYS A 37 -6.79 -1.35 -7.64
C LYS A 37 -6.78 0.09 -8.16
N MET A 38 -7.23 1.06 -7.37
CA MET A 38 -7.17 2.46 -7.77
C MET A 38 -5.73 2.94 -7.95
N VAL A 39 -4.84 2.56 -7.06
CA VAL A 39 -3.40 2.89 -7.17
C VAL A 39 -2.81 2.30 -8.44
N ILE A 40 -3.05 1.02 -8.70
CA ILE A 40 -2.56 0.34 -9.91
C ILE A 40 -3.11 0.98 -11.18
N ASP A 41 -4.40 1.29 -11.20
CA ASP A 41 -5.04 1.92 -12.36
C ASP A 41 -4.47 3.31 -12.64
N MET A 42 -4.23 4.10 -11.60
CA MET A 42 -3.64 5.42 -11.75
C MET A 42 -2.20 5.34 -12.27
N ILE A 43 -1.39 4.43 -11.74
CA ILE A 43 -0.03 4.20 -12.22
C ILE A 43 -0.05 3.74 -13.68
N GLY A 44 -0.92 2.81 -14.02
CA GLY A 44 -1.08 2.34 -15.39
C GLY A 44 -1.48 3.46 -16.35
N THR A 45 -2.37 4.34 -15.92
CA THR A 45 -2.79 5.50 -16.72
C THR A 45 -1.61 6.44 -16.99
N VAL A 46 -0.83 6.76 -15.98
CA VAL A 46 0.33 7.65 -16.13
C VAL A 46 1.40 7.02 -17.01
N LEU A 47 1.63 5.72 -16.88
CA LEU A 47 2.60 4.99 -17.71
C LEU A 47 2.09 4.62 -19.10
N ALA A 48 0.80 4.83 -19.37
CA ALA A 48 0.11 4.40 -20.58
C ALA A 48 0.20 2.88 -20.81
N VAL A 49 0.06 2.11 -19.73
CA VAL A 49 0.08 0.64 -19.74
C VAL A 49 -1.15 0.14 -18.99
N ASP A 50 -1.83 -0.87 -19.53
CA ASP A 50 -2.92 -1.52 -18.82
C ASP A 50 -2.37 -2.57 -17.85
N LEU A 51 -2.46 -2.25 -16.54
CA LEU A 51 -2.02 -3.12 -15.46
C LEU A 51 -3.20 -3.82 -14.76
N SER A 52 -4.43 -3.61 -15.22
CA SER A 52 -5.64 -4.04 -14.52
C SER A 52 -5.79 -5.56 -14.42
N ASP A 53 -5.20 -6.32 -15.36
CA ASP A 53 -5.31 -7.78 -15.39
C ASP A 53 -4.13 -8.51 -14.73
N ASP A 54 -3.19 -7.78 -14.15
CA ASP A 54 -2.02 -8.36 -13.50
C ASP A 54 -2.36 -8.77 -12.07
N GLU A 55 -2.83 -10.01 -11.90
CA GLU A 55 -3.22 -10.55 -10.60
C GLU A 55 -2.04 -10.69 -9.64
N ILE A 56 -0.86 -11.03 -10.16
CA ILE A 56 0.35 -11.17 -9.33
C ILE A 56 0.72 -9.80 -8.75
N LEU A 57 0.67 -8.77 -9.56
CA LEU A 57 0.91 -7.40 -9.10
C LEU A 57 -0.11 -6.99 -8.04
N GLN A 58 -1.39 -7.25 -8.27
CA GLN A 58 -2.46 -6.92 -7.32
C GLN A 58 -2.24 -7.60 -5.97
N GLU A 59 -1.95 -8.88 -5.95
CA GLU A 59 -1.74 -9.64 -4.72
C GLU A 59 -0.47 -9.19 -3.98
N SER A 60 0.62 -9.01 -4.71
CA SER A 60 1.90 -8.58 -4.14
C SER A 60 1.79 -7.18 -3.56
N LEU A 61 1.16 -6.27 -4.28
CA LEU A 61 0.99 -4.90 -3.84
C LEU A 61 0.01 -4.80 -2.68
N LEU A 62 -1.02 -5.64 -2.66
CA LEU A 62 -1.96 -5.70 -1.53
C LEU A 62 -1.23 -6.05 -0.23
N LEU A 63 -0.37 -7.07 -0.26
CA LEU A 63 0.45 -7.45 0.89
C LEU A 63 1.38 -6.34 1.34
N HIS A 64 2.06 -5.72 0.39
CA HIS A 64 2.96 -4.59 0.68
C HIS A 64 2.21 -3.40 1.28
N MET A 65 1.07 -3.04 0.70
CA MET A 65 0.25 -1.91 1.14
C MET A 65 -0.29 -2.09 2.54
N ARG A 66 -0.70 -3.31 2.89
CA ARG A 66 -1.18 -3.60 4.24
C ARG A 66 -0.13 -3.21 5.29
N SER A 67 1.12 -3.59 5.06
CA SER A 67 2.24 -3.24 5.93
C SER A 67 2.63 -1.77 5.83
N ALA A 68 2.64 -1.22 4.62
CA ALA A 68 3.05 0.17 4.38
C ALA A 68 2.09 1.17 5.03
N ILE A 69 0.80 0.96 4.90
CA ILE A 69 -0.22 1.83 5.52
C ILE A 69 -0.09 1.79 7.04
N PHE A 70 0.14 0.61 7.61
CA PHE A 70 0.37 0.47 9.05
C PHE A 70 1.61 1.27 9.48
N ARG A 71 2.75 1.12 8.77
CA ARG A 71 3.98 1.85 9.07
C ARG A 71 3.76 3.36 9.03
N MET A 72 3.15 3.85 7.97
CA MET A 72 2.92 5.28 7.78
C MET A 72 1.98 5.85 8.83
N LYS A 73 0.94 5.10 9.18
CA LYS A 73 -0.06 5.53 10.15
C LYS A 73 0.50 5.64 11.56
N TYR A 74 1.43 4.77 11.92
CA TYR A 74 2.02 4.70 13.25
C TYR A 74 3.47 5.21 13.30
N SER A 75 3.90 5.91 12.26
CA SER A 75 5.21 6.58 12.17
C SER A 75 6.42 5.64 12.34
N THR A 76 6.27 4.38 11.99
CA THR A 76 7.36 3.41 11.95
C THR A 76 7.91 3.28 10.53
N ALA A 77 8.26 4.43 9.93
CA ALA A 77 8.75 4.46 8.56
C ALA A 77 9.97 3.57 8.37
N ALA A 78 9.94 2.73 7.34
CA ALA A 78 11.11 1.98 6.94
C ALA A 78 12.12 2.97 6.34
N GLY A 79 13.16 3.28 7.08
CA GLY A 79 14.27 4.07 6.57
C GLY A 79 15.10 3.26 5.60
N ASN A 80 14.70 3.18 4.34
CA ASN A 80 15.54 2.67 3.30
C ASN A 80 15.94 3.81 2.37
N ASN A 81 17.21 3.95 2.08
CA ASN A 81 17.72 4.99 1.18
C ASN A 81 17.53 4.60 -0.30
N ILE A 82 16.48 3.86 -0.60
CA ILE A 82 16.23 3.34 -1.94
C ILE A 82 15.62 4.38 -2.87
N SER A 83 15.03 5.45 -2.32
CA SER A 83 14.32 6.46 -3.12
C SER A 83 15.20 7.12 -4.17
N LYS A 84 16.43 7.45 -3.82
CA LYS A 84 17.37 8.05 -4.77
C LYS A 84 17.67 7.13 -5.95
N TYR A 85 17.91 5.86 -5.68
CA TYR A 85 18.15 4.87 -6.72
C TYR A 85 16.94 4.70 -7.65
N VAL A 86 15.75 4.58 -7.07
CA VAL A 86 14.51 4.41 -7.84
C VAL A 86 14.22 5.65 -8.69
N LYS A 87 14.42 6.85 -8.14
CA LYS A 87 14.26 8.09 -8.89
C LYS A 87 15.19 8.19 -10.09
N GLU A 88 16.42 7.71 -9.96
CA GLU A 88 17.41 7.76 -11.03
C GLU A 88 17.20 6.68 -12.06
N GLU A 89 17.00 5.44 -11.64
CA GLU A 89 16.93 4.26 -12.52
C GLU A 89 15.52 3.98 -13.05
N TYR A 90 14.49 4.35 -12.30
CA TYR A 90 13.09 4.11 -12.65
C TYR A 90 12.27 5.38 -12.56
N LYS A 91 12.77 6.45 -13.12
CA LYS A 91 12.19 7.80 -13.00
C LYS A 91 10.73 7.87 -13.38
N GLN A 92 10.34 7.30 -14.52
CA GLN A 92 8.94 7.36 -14.96
C GLN A 92 8.02 6.57 -14.06
N THR A 93 8.44 5.39 -13.63
CA THR A 93 7.68 4.56 -12.71
C THR A 93 7.55 5.26 -11.35
N PHE A 94 8.61 5.90 -10.87
CA PHE A 94 8.56 6.66 -9.64
C PHE A 94 7.58 7.84 -9.74
N LEU A 95 7.61 8.59 -10.83
CA LEU A 95 6.70 9.72 -11.04
C LEU A 95 5.24 9.26 -11.13
N ALA A 96 4.99 8.14 -11.80
CA ALA A 96 3.66 7.55 -11.87
C ALA A 96 3.18 7.14 -10.48
N THR A 97 4.03 6.51 -9.69
CA THR A 97 3.72 6.12 -8.31
C THR A 97 3.49 7.35 -7.43
N TRP A 98 4.31 8.37 -7.59
CA TRP A 98 4.17 9.63 -6.86
C TRP A 98 2.82 10.31 -7.12
N SER A 99 2.27 10.17 -8.32
CA SER A 99 0.95 10.71 -8.65
C SER A 99 -0.17 10.13 -7.78
N THR A 100 0.04 8.97 -7.17
CA THR A 100 -0.93 8.32 -6.27
C THR A 100 -0.92 8.87 -4.85
N SER A 101 -0.01 9.78 -4.51
CA SER A 101 0.14 10.33 -3.15
C SER A 101 -1.17 10.88 -2.60
N ASN A 102 -1.95 11.54 -3.43
CA ASN A 102 -3.23 12.13 -3.05
C ASN A 102 -4.26 11.09 -2.63
N LEU A 103 -4.19 9.89 -3.18
CA LEU A 103 -5.09 8.79 -2.80
C LEU A 103 -4.83 8.33 -1.37
N PHE A 104 -3.58 8.28 -0.94
CA PHE A 104 -3.24 7.94 0.45
C PHE A 104 -3.78 8.97 1.43
N GLU A 105 -3.68 10.24 1.09
CA GLU A 105 -4.21 11.32 1.92
C GLU A 105 -5.74 11.25 1.98
N GLU A 106 -6.40 11.08 0.85
CA GLU A 106 -7.86 11.07 0.74
C GLU A 106 -8.49 9.87 1.46
N TYR A 107 -7.94 8.67 1.28
CA TYR A 107 -8.56 7.44 1.78
C TYR A 107 -8.05 6.99 3.15
N TYR A 108 -6.85 7.38 3.53
CA TYR A 108 -6.22 6.93 4.79
C TYR A 108 -5.70 8.06 5.67
N ASP A 109 -5.83 9.31 5.25
CA ASP A 109 -5.30 10.47 5.96
C ASP A 109 -3.80 10.31 6.27
N ILE A 110 -3.04 9.90 5.27
CA ILE A 110 -1.61 9.61 5.38
C ILE A 110 -0.85 10.49 4.39
N GLN A 111 0.22 11.14 4.86
CA GLN A 111 1.23 11.72 3.99
C GLN A 111 2.27 10.65 3.67
N VAL A 112 2.26 10.17 2.43
CA VAL A 112 3.18 9.13 1.99
C VAL A 112 4.56 9.70 1.77
N THR A 113 5.59 9.01 2.26
CA THR A 113 6.98 9.41 2.08
C THR A 113 7.54 8.96 0.73
N GLU A 114 8.60 9.61 0.28
CA GLU A 114 9.30 9.21 -0.94
C GLU A 114 9.82 7.78 -0.87
N ASP A 115 10.31 7.36 0.28
CA ASP A 115 10.82 5.99 0.48
C ASP A 115 9.71 4.95 0.32
N GLU A 116 8.53 5.21 0.84
CA GLU A 116 7.39 4.32 0.66
C GLU A 116 6.91 4.28 -0.79
N LEU A 117 6.89 5.43 -1.46
CA LEU A 117 6.56 5.49 -2.90
C LEU A 117 7.58 4.73 -3.73
N ALA A 118 8.86 4.88 -3.42
CA ALA A 118 9.92 4.12 -4.10
C ALA A 118 9.75 2.61 -3.90
N GLY A 119 9.38 2.19 -2.71
CA GLY A 119 9.07 0.80 -2.42
C GLY A 119 7.92 0.26 -3.27
N ILE A 120 6.86 1.04 -3.43
CA ILE A 120 5.72 0.69 -4.29
C ILE A 120 6.17 0.60 -5.76
N ALA A 121 6.96 1.57 -6.22
CA ALA A 121 7.45 1.61 -7.59
C ALA A 121 8.22 0.35 -7.99
N LEU A 122 8.92 -0.27 -7.06
CA LEU A 122 9.66 -1.50 -7.32
C LEU A 122 8.76 -2.70 -7.62
N TYR A 123 7.47 -2.67 -7.30
CA TYR A 123 6.52 -3.72 -7.67
C TYR A 123 6.04 -3.59 -9.12
N ILE A 124 6.16 -2.41 -9.69
CA ILE A 124 5.71 -2.12 -11.05
C ILE A 124 6.84 -2.47 -12.04
#